data_9ccef06c3f8e2145257d976c9a6b7576
#
_entry.id   9ccef06c3f8e2145257d976c9a6b7576
#
_cell.length_a   1.000
_cell.length_b   1.000
_cell.length_c   1.000
_cell.angle_alpha   90.00
_cell.angle_beta   90.00
_cell.angle_gamma   90.00
#
_symmetry.space_group_name_H-M   'P 1'
#
loop_
_entity.id
_entity.type
_entity.pdbx_description
1 polymer ?
#
loop_
_entity_poly.entity_id
_entity_poly.type
_entity_poly.pdbx_seq_one_letter_code
_entity_poly.pdbx_strand_id
1 'polypeptide(L)'
;MTVNIAIGVTLLSAVLSCSQAAPAVLSAELREHIKLERFDIVTSIRGLPLGVRGGLQTLFGSHEFDVQRDIAEPGAGFQGTDAIADPKLPLRRLIAAECSIDHCLVYYERGGSVLTWHVALFHWTPEATRFESGGQAPKRLSTIADVRNALLSGTLKDSGKFW
;
A
#
# COMPACT_ATOMS: atom_id res chain seq x y z
N MET A 1 -56.45 29.06 -25.85
CA MET A 1 -55.81 27.71 -25.92
C MET A 1 -54.35 27.90 -25.76
N THR A 2 -53.81 27.68 -24.56
CA THR A 2 -52.36 27.79 -24.24
C THR A 2 -51.81 26.39 -23.98
N VAL A 3 -50.88 25.95 -24.81
CA VAL A 3 -50.21 24.64 -24.70
C VAL A 3 -48.95 24.83 -23.87
N ASN A 4 -48.92 24.26 -22.68
CA ASN A 4 -47.69 24.17 -21.84
C ASN A 4 -46.89 22.94 -22.23
N ILE A 5 -45.70 23.14 -22.78
CA ILE A 5 -44.72 22.08 -23.03
C ILE A 5 -43.79 21.99 -21.82
N ALA A 6 -43.92 20.92 -21.06
CA ALA A 6 -43.00 20.60 -19.97
C ALA A 6 -41.77 19.85 -20.52
N ILE A 7 -40.59 20.48 -20.46
CA ILE A 7 -39.32 19.87 -20.81
C ILE A 7 -38.78 19.17 -19.59
N GLY A 8 -38.86 17.82 -19.59
CA GLY A 8 -38.24 16.98 -18.56
C GLY A 8 -36.73 16.84 -18.78
N VAL A 9 -35.94 17.39 -17.88
CA VAL A 9 -34.49 17.21 -17.86
C VAL A 9 -34.18 15.93 -17.07
N THR A 10 -33.80 14.87 -17.76
CA THR A 10 -33.34 13.62 -17.15
C THR A 10 -31.85 13.77 -16.83
N LEU A 11 -31.52 13.95 -15.55
CA LEU A 11 -30.14 13.92 -15.06
C LEU A 11 -29.66 12.46 -15.02
N LEU A 12 -28.77 12.11 -15.96
CA LEU A 12 -28.06 10.84 -15.98
C LEU A 12 -26.91 10.89 -14.97
N SER A 13 -27.11 10.35 -13.78
CA SER A 13 -26.05 10.21 -12.78
C SER A 13 -25.12 9.06 -13.20
N ALA A 14 -23.96 9.40 -13.75
CA ALA A 14 -22.88 8.44 -13.98
C ALA A 14 -22.25 8.05 -12.64
N VAL A 15 -22.56 6.86 -12.15
CA VAL A 15 -21.88 6.25 -10.99
C VAL A 15 -20.50 5.79 -11.48
N LEU A 16 -19.45 6.57 -11.16
CA LEU A 16 -18.06 6.08 -11.31
C LEU A 16 -17.85 4.95 -10.28
N SER A 17 -17.95 3.71 -10.74
CA SER A 17 -17.50 2.56 -9.98
C SER A 17 -15.97 2.60 -9.94
N CYS A 18 -15.38 3.02 -8.82
CA CYS A 18 -13.97 2.76 -8.53
C CYS A 18 -13.80 1.24 -8.40
N SER A 19 -13.43 0.59 -9.49
CA SER A 19 -12.96 -0.79 -9.48
C SER A 19 -11.60 -0.79 -8.81
N GLN A 20 -11.52 -1.34 -7.59
CA GLN A 20 -10.22 -1.70 -6.99
C GLN A 20 -9.66 -2.84 -7.82
N ALA A 21 -8.71 -2.50 -8.69
CA ALA A 21 -8.01 -3.49 -9.50
C ALA A 21 -7.24 -4.44 -8.58
N ALA A 22 -7.31 -5.73 -8.88
CA ALA A 22 -6.41 -6.76 -8.33
C ALA A 22 -4.95 -6.31 -8.45
N PRO A 23 -4.03 -6.80 -7.57
CA PRO A 23 -2.64 -6.39 -7.59
C PRO A 23 -2.09 -6.58 -9.00
N ALA A 24 -1.76 -5.48 -9.63
CA ALA A 24 -1.27 -5.50 -10.98
C ALA A 24 0.06 -6.25 -11.01
N VAL A 25 0.14 -7.31 -11.77
CA VAL A 25 1.41 -7.91 -12.15
C VAL A 25 2.25 -6.80 -12.76
N LEU A 26 3.45 -6.56 -12.24
CA LEU A 26 4.35 -5.55 -12.78
C LEU A 26 4.48 -5.72 -14.30
N SER A 27 4.23 -4.65 -15.06
CA SER A 27 4.51 -4.66 -16.49
C SER A 27 6.01 -4.93 -16.73
N ALA A 28 6.34 -5.46 -17.89
CA ALA A 28 7.74 -5.71 -18.24
C ALA A 28 8.58 -4.42 -18.19
N GLU A 29 8.01 -3.32 -18.65
CA GLU A 29 8.65 -1.99 -18.63
C GLU A 29 8.92 -1.50 -17.21
N LEU A 30 7.92 -1.55 -16.33
CA LEU A 30 8.08 -1.15 -14.94
C LEU A 30 9.09 -2.05 -14.21
N ARG A 31 9.11 -3.34 -14.52
CA ARG A 31 10.07 -4.29 -13.96
C ARG A 31 11.51 -3.92 -14.32
N GLU A 32 11.77 -3.60 -15.60
CA GLU A 32 13.09 -3.17 -16.03
C GLU A 32 13.46 -1.80 -15.45
N HIS A 33 12.51 -0.88 -15.34
CA HIS A 33 12.72 0.40 -14.71
C HIS A 33 13.16 0.25 -13.25
N ILE A 34 12.41 -0.49 -12.43
CA ILE A 34 12.73 -0.76 -11.01
C ILE A 34 14.10 -1.43 -10.82
N LYS A 35 14.53 -2.29 -11.75
CA LYS A 35 15.86 -2.92 -11.69
C LYS A 35 17.02 -1.92 -11.82
N LEU A 36 16.82 -0.87 -12.60
CA LEU A 36 17.85 0.14 -12.90
C LEU A 36 17.78 1.33 -11.96
N GLU A 37 16.67 1.49 -11.26
CA GLU A 37 16.42 2.62 -10.40
C GLU A 37 17.26 2.55 -9.11
N ARG A 38 17.79 3.69 -8.70
CA ARG A 38 18.55 3.81 -7.46
C ARG A 38 17.63 4.11 -6.30
N PHE A 39 17.64 3.25 -5.31
CA PHE A 39 16.86 3.40 -4.09
C PHE A 39 17.75 3.74 -2.90
N ASP A 40 17.26 4.64 -2.06
CA ASP A 40 17.85 4.98 -0.78
C ASP A 40 17.01 4.34 0.35
N ILE A 41 17.68 3.81 1.37
CA ILE A 41 17.04 3.14 2.50
C ILE A 41 16.29 4.16 3.36
N VAL A 42 15.05 3.83 3.69
CA VAL A 42 14.20 4.58 4.63
C VAL A 42 14.05 3.77 5.91
N THR A 43 14.49 4.34 7.03
CA THR A 43 14.60 3.64 8.32
C THR A 43 13.44 3.90 9.28
N SER A 44 12.48 4.75 8.89
CA SER A 44 11.33 5.09 9.73
C SER A 44 10.10 5.42 8.89
N ILE A 45 8.92 5.32 9.49
CA ILE A 45 7.66 5.72 8.82
C ILE A 45 7.67 7.22 8.50
N ARG A 46 8.26 8.02 9.39
CA ARG A 46 8.39 9.48 9.17
C ARG A 46 9.31 9.83 8.02
N GLY A 47 10.27 8.96 7.69
CA GLY A 47 11.15 9.13 6.55
C GLY A 47 10.50 8.83 5.20
N LEU A 48 9.34 8.16 5.20
CA LEU A 48 8.58 7.94 3.97
C LEU A 48 7.99 9.26 3.46
N PRO A 49 7.93 9.48 2.14
CA PRO A 49 7.23 10.61 1.54
C PRO A 49 5.78 10.70 2.04
N LEU A 50 5.27 11.92 2.20
CA LEU A 50 3.93 12.14 2.74
C LEU A 50 2.84 11.41 1.92
N GLY A 51 2.97 11.45 0.59
CA GLY A 51 2.05 10.73 -0.31
C GLY A 51 2.07 9.23 -0.09
N VAL A 52 3.25 8.63 0.12
CA VAL A 52 3.37 7.18 0.41
C VAL A 52 2.72 6.82 1.73
N ARG A 53 2.86 7.66 2.76
CA ARG A 53 2.14 7.48 4.03
C ARG A 53 0.63 7.50 3.85
N GLY A 54 0.11 8.45 3.06
CA GLY A 54 -1.31 8.50 2.70
C GLY A 54 -1.75 7.29 1.85
N GLY A 55 -0.89 6.83 0.94
CA GLY A 55 -1.11 5.62 0.16
C GLY A 55 -1.22 4.35 1.03
N LEU A 56 -0.38 4.23 2.06
CA LEU A 56 -0.46 3.15 3.04
C LEU A 56 -1.78 3.20 3.83
N GLN A 57 -2.21 4.38 4.29
CA GLN A 57 -3.50 4.54 4.97
C GLN A 57 -4.66 4.09 4.09
N THR A 58 -4.66 4.50 2.83
CA THR A 58 -5.66 4.06 1.85
C THR A 58 -5.64 2.55 1.66
N LEU A 59 -4.44 1.96 1.52
CA LEU A 59 -4.25 0.52 1.34
C LEU A 59 -4.74 -0.27 2.57
N PHE A 60 -4.55 0.26 3.76
CA PHE A 60 -5.00 -0.35 5.02
C PHE A 60 -6.50 -0.16 5.29
N GLY A 61 -7.19 0.65 4.50
CA GLY A 61 -8.58 1.03 4.75
C GLY A 61 -8.76 1.87 6.01
N SER A 62 -7.72 2.58 6.42
CA SER A 62 -7.76 3.46 7.58
C SER A 62 -8.50 4.75 7.28
N HIS A 63 -9.28 5.22 8.23
CA HIS A 63 -9.94 6.53 8.19
C HIS A 63 -9.26 7.55 9.12
N GLU A 64 -8.19 7.16 9.78
CA GLU A 64 -7.43 8.05 10.64
C GLU A 64 -6.32 8.77 9.85
N PHE A 65 -6.06 10.04 10.19
CA PHE A 65 -5.04 10.85 9.51
C PHE A 65 -3.60 10.56 9.99
N ASP A 66 -3.43 9.69 10.99
CA ASP A 66 -2.12 9.37 11.55
C ASP A 66 -1.70 7.95 11.21
N VAL A 67 -0.87 7.81 10.18
CA VAL A 67 -0.34 6.52 9.76
C VAL A 67 0.41 5.77 10.86
N GLN A 68 0.95 6.46 11.87
CA GLN A 68 1.65 5.84 13.00
C GLN A 68 0.73 5.02 13.90
N ARG A 69 -0.59 5.27 13.82
CA ARG A 69 -1.59 4.43 14.50
C ARG A 69 -1.91 3.16 13.73
N ASP A 70 -1.62 3.13 12.43
CA ASP A 70 -1.91 1.99 11.55
C ASP A 70 -0.72 1.05 11.43
N ILE A 71 0.50 1.59 11.57
CA ILE A 71 1.76 0.86 11.42
C ILE A 71 2.80 1.38 12.40
N ALA A 72 3.39 0.47 13.19
CA ALA A 72 4.46 0.75 14.13
C ALA A 72 5.80 0.96 13.42
N GLU A 73 6.68 1.75 14.02
CA GLU A 73 8.08 1.91 13.61
C GLU A 73 8.86 0.58 13.66
N PRO A 74 9.95 0.44 12.92
CA PRO A 74 10.82 -0.73 12.99
C PRO A 74 11.26 -1.04 14.43
N GLY A 75 11.08 -2.29 14.86
CA GLY A 75 11.42 -2.74 16.20
C GLY A 75 10.48 -2.32 17.32
N ALA A 76 9.50 -1.46 17.05
CA ALA A 76 8.48 -1.08 18.05
C ALA A 76 7.46 -2.19 18.27
N GLY A 77 6.71 -2.08 19.38
CA GLY A 77 5.60 -3.00 19.69
C GLY A 77 4.47 -2.90 18.67
N PHE A 78 3.88 -4.02 18.34
CA PHE A 78 2.68 -4.10 17.49
C PHE A 78 1.85 -5.33 17.88
N GLN A 79 0.62 -5.40 17.42
CA GLN A 79 -0.31 -6.49 17.69
C GLN A 79 0.03 -7.70 16.78
N GLY A 80 1.02 -8.52 17.20
CA GLY A 80 1.56 -9.62 16.40
C GLY A 80 0.68 -10.89 16.38
N THR A 81 -0.28 -11.00 17.32
CA THR A 81 -1.16 -12.17 17.47
C THR A 81 -2.63 -11.73 17.56
N ASP A 82 -3.55 -12.70 17.51
CA ASP A 82 -4.99 -12.48 17.71
C ASP A 82 -5.37 -12.18 19.18
N ALA A 83 -4.49 -12.51 20.13
CA ALA A 83 -4.66 -12.09 21.52
C ALA A 83 -4.37 -10.59 21.63
N ILE A 84 -5.41 -9.78 21.82
CA ILE A 84 -5.28 -8.34 22.00
C ILE A 84 -4.69 -8.05 23.38
N ALA A 85 -3.37 -7.89 23.44
CA ALA A 85 -2.67 -7.54 24.65
C ALA A 85 -2.80 -6.04 24.98
N ASP A 86 -2.72 -5.18 23.98
CA ASP A 86 -2.96 -3.74 24.07
C ASP A 86 -3.68 -3.25 22.82
N PRO A 87 -4.94 -2.80 22.94
CA PRO A 87 -5.73 -2.33 21.80
C PRO A 87 -5.21 -1.04 21.15
N LYS A 88 -4.23 -0.36 21.80
CA LYS A 88 -3.60 0.84 21.25
C LYS A 88 -2.45 0.52 20.30
N LEU A 89 -1.95 -0.72 20.32
CA LEU A 89 -0.86 -1.12 19.42
C LEU A 89 -1.38 -1.27 17.97
N PRO A 90 -0.62 -0.77 17.00
CA PRO A 90 -0.94 -1.00 15.58
C PRO A 90 -0.95 -2.49 15.24
N LEU A 91 -1.76 -2.87 14.27
CA LEU A 91 -1.80 -4.25 13.75
C LEU A 91 -0.60 -4.57 12.85
N ARG A 92 0.14 -3.56 12.40
CA ARG A 92 1.24 -3.67 11.46
C ARG A 92 2.51 -3.10 12.04
N ARG A 93 3.66 -3.53 11.52
CA ARG A 93 4.98 -2.98 11.86
C ARG A 93 5.86 -2.91 10.62
N LEU A 94 6.44 -1.75 10.37
CA LEU A 94 7.43 -1.56 9.31
C LEU A 94 8.66 -2.44 9.61
N ILE A 95 9.13 -3.17 8.61
CA ILE A 95 10.38 -3.93 8.67
C ILE A 95 11.48 -3.16 7.96
N ALA A 96 11.24 -2.76 6.71
CA ALA A 96 12.18 -2.03 5.89
C ALA A 96 11.44 -1.25 4.80
N ALA A 97 12.05 -0.19 4.33
CA ALA A 97 11.59 0.52 3.14
C ALA A 97 12.78 1.11 2.39
N GLU A 98 12.58 1.36 1.11
CA GLU A 98 13.50 2.10 0.27
C GLU A 98 12.72 2.95 -0.72
N CYS A 99 13.19 4.16 -0.98
CA CYS A 99 12.58 5.07 -1.92
C CYS A 99 13.59 5.61 -2.91
N SER A 100 13.16 5.78 -4.14
CA SER A 100 13.85 6.49 -5.21
C SER A 100 13.18 7.84 -5.44
N ILE A 101 13.50 8.47 -6.56
CA ILE A 101 12.84 9.69 -7.00
C ILE A 101 11.37 9.46 -7.39
N ASP A 102 11.06 8.27 -7.94
CA ASP A 102 9.73 7.96 -8.51
C ASP A 102 9.00 6.83 -7.78
N HIS A 103 9.71 5.97 -7.04
CA HIS A 103 9.12 4.80 -6.41
C HIS A 103 9.52 4.63 -4.95
N CYS A 104 8.59 4.08 -4.16
CA CYS A 104 8.88 3.60 -2.81
C CYS A 104 8.43 2.15 -2.66
N LEU A 105 9.33 1.32 -2.18
CA LEU A 105 9.08 -0.07 -1.80
C LEU A 105 8.99 -0.15 -0.28
N VAL A 106 7.87 -0.61 0.23
CA VAL A 106 7.59 -0.72 1.66
C VAL A 106 7.36 -2.19 2.02
N TYR A 107 8.10 -2.67 3.01
CA TYR A 107 7.98 -4.03 3.53
C TYR A 107 7.60 -4.01 5.00
N TYR A 108 6.51 -4.65 5.33
CA TYR A 108 5.98 -4.66 6.68
C TYR A 108 5.39 -6.02 7.06
N GLU A 109 5.27 -6.27 8.34
CA GLU A 109 4.56 -7.41 8.88
C GLU A 109 3.19 -6.99 9.42
N ARG A 110 2.23 -7.87 9.31
CA ARG A 110 0.88 -7.70 9.80
C ARG A 110 0.53 -8.86 10.72
N GLY A 111 0.12 -8.52 11.93
CA GLY A 111 -0.38 -9.46 12.92
C GLY A 111 -1.86 -9.80 12.73
N GLY A 112 -2.42 -10.46 13.70
CA GLY A 112 -3.75 -11.01 13.72
C GLY A 112 -3.70 -12.52 13.94
N SER A 113 -4.65 -13.29 13.42
CA SER A 113 -4.70 -14.75 13.59
C SER A 113 -3.46 -15.47 13.05
N VAL A 114 -2.80 -14.87 12.08
CA VAL A 114 -1.53 -15.35 11.50
C VAL A 114 -0.65 -14.16 11.20
N LEU A 115 0.63 -14.27 11.58
CA LEU A 115 1.64 -13.27 11.22
C LEU A 115 1.97 -13.41 9.73
N THR A 116 1.83 -12.33 8.99
CA THR A 116 2.07 -12.25 7.54
C THR A 116 3.01 -11.12 7.19
N TRP A 117 3.63 -11.21 6.02
CA TRP A 117 4.59 -10.21 5.52
C TRP A 117 4.11 -9.67 4.19
N HIS A 118 4.10 -8.36 4.06
CA HIS A 118 3.52 -7.67 2.91
C HIS A 118 4.53 -6.71 2.29
N VAL A 119 4.49 -6.65 0.98
CA VAL A 119 5.27 -5.75 0.16
C VAL A 119 4.32 -4.84 -0.60
N ALA A 120 4.57 -3.54 -0.58
CA ALA A 120 3.82 -2.56 -1.34
C ALA A 120 4.78 -1.66 -2.13
N LEU A 121 4.58 -1.57 -3.43
CA LEU A 121 5.27 -0.63 -4.32
C LEU A 121 4.33 0.53 -4.63
N PHE A 122 4.80 1.74 -4.40
CA PHE A 122 4.12 2.97 -4.75
C PHE A 122 4.93 3.73 -5.80
N HIS A 123 4.27 4.20 -6.84
CA HIS A 123 4.77 5.34 -7.60
C HIS A 123 4.39 6.60 -6.82
N TRP A 124 5.33 7.53 -6.69
CA TRP A 124 5.08 8.77 -5.98
C TRP A 124 5.80 9.96 -6.65
N THR A 125 5.15 11.10 -6.60
CA THR A 125 5.71 12.41 -6.91
C THR A 125 5.25 13.38 -5.83
N PRO A 126 5.77 14.61 -5.78
CA PRO A 126 5.25 15.62 -4.86
C PRO A 126 3.75 15.87 -4.99
N GLU A 127 3.18 15.68 -6.20
CA GLU A 127 1.79 15.98 -6.53
C GLU A 127 0.86 14.78 -6.38
N ALA A 128 1.36 13.56 -6.54
CA ALA A 128 0.53 12.36 -6.60
C ALA A 128 1.24 11.11 -6.08
N THR A 129 0.46 10.21 -5.50
CA THR A 129 0.92 8.87 -5.12
C THR A 129 -0.13 7.84 -5.49
N ARG A 130 0.31 6.73 -6.06
CA ARG A 130 -0.56 5.60 -6.37
C ARG A 130 0.11 4.28 -6.00
N PHE A 131 -0.69 3.33 -5.58
CA PHE A 131 -0.26 1.94 -5.43
C PHE A 131 -0.05 1.33 -6.82
N GLU A 132 1.14 0.76 -7.06
CA GLU A 132 1.49 0.14 -8.34
C GLU A 132 1.35 -1.36 -8.30
N SER A 133 1.92 -1.99 -7.27
CA SER A 133 1.95 -3.43 -7.14
C SER A 133 2.32 -3.84 -5.72
N GLY A 134 2.12 -5.10 -5.41
CA GLY A 134 2.53 -5.67 -4.14
C GLY A 134 1.82 -6.97 -3.84
N GLY A 135 2.00 -7.46 -2.61
CA GLY A 135 1.38 -8.68 -2.18
C GLY A 135 1.99 -9.25 -0.91
N GLN A 136 1.52 -10.42 -0.54
CA GLN A 136 2.02 -11.16 0.62
C GLN A 136 3.24 -11.98 0.22
N ALA A 137 4.35 -11.82 0.94
CA ALA A 137 5.50 -12.69 0.82
C ALA A 137 5.21 -14.08 1.46
N PRO A 138 5.64 -15.18 0.84
CA PRO A 138 5.35 -16.53 1.35
C PRO A 138 6.07 -16.82 2.67
N LYS A 139 7.08 -16.07 3.01
CA LYS A 139 7.86 -16.12 4.26
C LYS A 139 8.49 -14.77 4.55
N ARG A 140 9.02 -14.59 5.76
CA ARG A 140 9.81 -13.42 6.08
C ARG A 140 11.04 -13.33 5.16
N LEU A 141 11.26 -12.17 4.58
CA LEU A 141 12.43 -11.85 3.75
C LEU A 141 13.47 -11.15 4.63
N SER A 142 14.74 -11.49 4.41
CA SER A 142 15.81 -11.10 5.32
C SER A 142 16.36 -9.69 5.02
N THR A 143 16.36 -9.32 3.76
CA THR A 143 16.93 -8.04 3.29
C THR A 143 15.96 -7.31 2.38
N ILE A 144 16.15 -6.00 2.24
CA ILE A 144 15.35 -5.21 1.29
C ILE A 144 15.64 -5.63 -0.16
N ALA A 145 16.83 -6.14 -0.44
CA ALA A 145 17.16 -6.71 -1.75
C ALA A 145 16.33 -7.98 -2.03
N ASP A 146 16.10 -8.84 -1.03
CA ASP A 146 15.21 -10.00 -1.18
C ASP A 146 13.77 -9.56 -1.44
N VAL A 147 13.33 -8.48 -0.81
CA VAL A 147 11.99 -7.89 -1.02
C VAL A 147 11.85 -7.41 -2.46
N ARG A 148 12.83 -6.69 -2.97
CA ARG A 148 12.85 -6.22 -4.37
C ARG A 148 12.86 -7.42 -5.34
N ASN A 149 13.66 -8.42 -5.08
CA ASN A 149 13.71 -9.64 -5.89
C ASN A 149 12.36 -10.39 -5.88
N ALA A 150 11.69 -10.50 -4.74
CA ALA A 150 10.38 -11.14 -4.64
C ALA A 150 9.32 -10.38 -5.47
N LEU A 151 9.33 -9.06 -5.42
CA LEU A 151 8.46 -8.22 -6.25
C LEU A 151 8.75 -8.42 -7.75
N LEU A 152 10.02 -8.31 -8.15
CA LEU A 152 10.45 -8.43 -9.55
C LEU A 152 10.23 -9.83 -10.14
N SER A 153 10.36 -10.88 -9.35
CA SER A 153 10.12 -12.26 -9.78
C SER A 153 8.64 -12.67 -9.82
N GLY A 154 7.76 -11.84 -9.26
CA GLY A 154 6.32 -12.15 -9.18
C GLY A 154 5.98 -13.28 -8.21
N THR A 155 6.82 -13.52 -7.19
CA THR A 155 6.60 -14.56 -6.18
C THR A 155 5.67 -14.13 -5.04
N LEU A 156 5.29 -12.87 -5.00
CA LEU A 156 4.30 -12.36 -4.05
C LEU A 156 2.91 -12.92 -4.38
N LYS A 157 2.18 -13.29 -3.34
CA LYS A 157 0.78 -13.71 -3.47
C LYS A 157 -0.14 -12.50 -3.31
N ASP A 158 -1.32 -12.57 -3.90
CA ASP A 158 -2.34 -11.57 -3.67
C ASP A 158 -2.67 -11.46 -2.17
N SER A 159 -2.63 -10.25 -1.64
CA SER A 159 -3.04 -9.97 -0.24
C SER A 159 -4.57 -9.88 -0.11
N GLY A 160 -5.30 -9.74 -1.20
CA GLY A 160 -6.74 -9.50 -1.19
C GLY A 160 -7.07 -8.27 -0.34
N LYS A 161 -7.92 -8.44 0.68
CA LYS A 161 -8.28 -7.41 1.66
C LYS A 161 -7.42 -7.40 2.93
N PHE A 162 -6.34 -8.17 2.97
CA PHE A 162 -5.49 -8.32 4.16
C PHE A 162 -4.17 -7.54 4.05
N TRP A 163 -4.23 -6.32 3.57
CA TRP A 163 -3.10 -5.39 3.57
C TRP A 163 -2.75 -4.89 4.96
#